data_0f741a796f26d81d72daa408e2706641
#
_entry.id   0f741a796f26d81d72daa408e2706641
#
_cell.length_a   1.000
_cell.length_b   1.000
_cell.length_c   1.000
_cell.angle_alpha   90.00
_cell.angle_beta   90.00
_cell.angle_gamma   90.00
#
_symmetry.space_group_name_H-M   'P 1'
#
loop_
_entity.id
_entity.type
_entity.pdbx_description
1 polymer ?
#
loop_
_entity_poly.entity_id
_entity_poly.type
_entity_poly.pdbx_seq_one_letter_code
_entity_poly.pdbx_strand_id
1 'polypeptide(L)'
;MVNLLHCKRIYLEDQIKNKQFVCFGAGAQFAKFLNFWVSEESIDNLLCVIDSNKAGQKTEFLSKSILVCTLDQFISDNQCKDFNMIITNLYSCMEIVDKLDQYELFNAKSCFLYHMIDGEYQEQSFDFMTNPIPQIDKLIHYCWFGNSEIPEHLQKCIDSWKHYCPDYNLVRWDESNYDISKNKYMKDAYDAKMWGFVSDYARLDVIYNYGGFYLDTDVELIKTLDGLRGNSMYCGFENNHFVSFGIGYGAIRGHRIIKKILDVYDKLLFDISHGLPIPCPVYQSGV
;
A
#
# COMPACT_ATOMS: atom_id res chain seq x y z
N MET A 1 9.73 15.47 21.46
CA MET A 1 8.90 14.50 20.71
C MET A 1 8.58 15.09 19.33
N VAL A 2 8.84 14.33 18.29
CA VAL A 2 8.52 14.72 16.91
C VAL A 2 7.00 14.87 16.75
N ASN A 3 6.57 15.95 16.11
CA ASN A 3 5.15 16.19 15.86
C ASN A 3 4.72 15.49 14.57
N LEU A 4 4.17 14.29 14.67
CA LEU A 4 3.62 13.54 13.53
C LEU A 4 2.34 14.20 13.05
N LEU A 5 2.30 14.59 11.78
CA LEU A 5 1.16 15.20 11.13
C LEU A 5 0.56 14.26 10.10
N HIS A 6 -0.70 13.91 10.31
CA HIS A 6 -1.56 13.33 9.28
C HIS A 6 -2.26 14.47 8.56
N CYS A 7 -2.12 14.55 7.23
CA CYS A 7 -2.65 15.67 6.46
C CYS A 7 -3.03 15.25 5.04
N LYS A 8 -3.82 16.08 4.39
CA LYS A 8 -4.11 15.98 2.95
C LYS A 8 -2.89 16.39 2.12
N ARG A 9 -2.80 15.85 0.92
CA ARG A 9 -1.74 16.13 -0.05
C ARG A 9 -1.51 17.63 -0.26
N ILE A 10 -2.56 18.39 -0.50
CA ILE A 10 -2.48 19.85 -0.75
C ILE A 10 -1.79 20.61 0.39
N TYR A 11 -2.00 20.16 1.64
CA TYR A 11 -1.34 20.78 2.79
C TYR A 11 0.17 20.51 2.77
N LEU A 12 0.62 19.29 2.47
CA LEU A 12 2.04 18.99 2.38
C LEU A 12 2.69 19.72 1.19
N GLU A 13 2.03 19.78 0.03
CA GLU A 13 2.51 20.53 -1.13
C GLU A 13 2.72 22.02 -0.79
N ASP A 14 1.79 22.62 -0.05
CA ASP A 14 1.96 23.98 0.46
C ASP A 14 3.13 24.10 1.43
N GLN A 15 3.28 23.14 2.34
CA GLN A 15 4.38 23.13 3.32
C GLN A 15 5.75 23.02 2.65
N ILE A 16 5.93 22.16 1.66
CA ILE A 16 7.22 22.00 0.96
C ILE A 16 7.52 23.15 0.00
N LYS A 17 6.50 23.86 -0.46
CA LYS A 17 6.63 25.05 -1.30
C LYS A 17 7.07 26.27 -0.49
N ASN A 18 6.59 26.42 0.74
CA ASN A 18 6.78 27.61 1.57
C ASN A 18 7.81 27.44 2.68
N LYS A 19 8.30 26.23 2.94
CA LYS A 19 9.22 25.92 4.03
C LYS A 19 10.28 24.91 3.60
N GLN A 20 11.49 25.05 4.17
CA GLN A 20 12.55 24.06 3.97
C GLN A 20 12.09 22.67 4.45
N PHE A 21 12.53 21.64 3.78
CA PHE A 21 12.25 20.27 4.16
C PHE A 21 13.44 19.34 3.96
N VAL A 22 13.41 18.22 4.66
CA VAL A 22 14.41 17.15 4.62
C VAL A 22 13.66 15.84 4.41
N CYS A 23 14.19 14.97 3.55
CA CYS A 23 13.65 13.63 3.37
C CYS A 23 14.48 12.60 4.15
N PHE A 24 13.83 11.63 4.76
CA PHE A 24 14.50 10.48 5.37
C PHE A 24 14.19 9.22 4.54
N GLY A 25 15.23 8.65 3.93
CA GLY A 25 15.21 7.54 2.98
C GLY A 25 15.40 7.98 1.53
N ALA A 26 16.43 7.43 0.87
CA ALA A 26 16.81 7.71 -0.52
C ALA A 26 16.42 6.55 -1.47
N GLY A 27 15.41 5.78 -1.12
CA GLY A 27 14.95 4.62 -1.87
C GLY A 27 13.91 4.94 -2.97
N ALA A 28 13.22 3.89 -3.45
CA ALA A 28 12.23 4.01 -4.51
C ALA A 28 11.06 4.95 -4.14
N GLN A 29 10.63 4.97 -2.87
CA GLN A 29 9.55 5.87 -2.42
C GLN A 29 9.98 7.33 -2.42
N PHE A 30 11.25 7.63 -2.14
CA PHE A 30 11.80 8.97 -2.30
C PHE A 30 11.76 9.43 -3.77
N ALA A 31 12.15 8.55 -4.70
CA ALA A 31 12.05 8.88 -6.13
C ALA A 31 10.61 9.14 -6.56
N LYS A 32 9.63 8.36 -6.06
CA LYS A 32 8.20 8.63 -6.29
C LYS A 32 7.78 9.98 -5.69
N PHE A 33 8.16 10.25 -4.45
CA PHE A 33 7.87 11.54 -3.79
C PHE A 33 8.38 12.71 -4.64
N LEU A 34 9.64 12.67 -5.08
CA LEU A 34 10.20 13.70 -5.95
C LEU A 34 9.37 13.89 -7.22
N ASN A 35 9.10 12.80 -7.95
CA ASN A 35 8.44 12.86 -9.25
C ASN A 35 6.99 13.34 -9.20
N PHE A 36 6.27 13.06 -8.12
CA PHE A 36 4.84 13.31 -8.06
C PHE A 36 4.45 14.51 -7.18
N TRP A 37 5.34 14.94 -6.27
CA TRP A 37 4.99 15.92 -5.23
C TRP A 37 5.91 17.14 -5.20
N VAL A 38 7.10 17.05 -5.80
CA VAL A 38 8.09 18.14 -5.78
C VAL A 38 8.12 18.80 -7.15
N SER A 39 7.85 20.09 -7.17
CA SER A 39 7.87 20.95 -8.37
C SER A 39 9.18 21.73 -8.47
N GLU A 40 9.39 22.42 -9.61
CA GLU A 40 10.50 23.38 -9.78
C GLU A 40 10.49 24.47 -8.71
N GLU A 41 9.30 24.88 -8.23
CA GLU A 41 9.16 25.92 -7.19
C GLU A 41 9.52 25.41 -5.79
N SER A 42 9.36 24.10 -5.52
CA SER A 42 9.58 23.53 -4.19
C SER A 42 10.92 22.81 -4.04
N ILE A 43 11.57 22.42 -5.15
CA ILE A 43 12.84 21.66 -5.08
C ILE A 43 13.95 22.44 -4.37
N ASP A 44 13.97 23.76 -4.47
CA ASP A 44 14.98 24.58 -3.80
C ASP A 44 14.86 24.58 -2.28
N ASN A 45 13.70 24.22 -1.76
CA ASN A 45 13.47 24.05 -0.33
C ASN A 45 13.95 22.70 0.23
N LEU A 46 14.24 21.72 -0.62
CA LEU A 46 14.84 20.46 -0.18
C LEU A 46 16.30 20.68 0.21
N LEU A 47 16.60 20.56 1.51
CA LEU A 47 17.93 20.75 2.07
C LEU A 47 18.88 19.59 1.73
N CYS A 48 18.46 18.38 2.05
CA CYS A 48 19.20 17.15 1.80
C CYS A 48 18.30 15.92 1.99
N VAL A 49 18.89 14.74 1.75
CA VAL A 49 18.26 13.46 2.04
C VAL A 49 19.10 12.72 3.07
N ILE A 50 18.47 12.18 4.11
CA ILE A 50 19.14 11.37 5.13
C ILE A 50 18.97 9.89 4.74
N ASP A 51 20.11 9.20 4.52
CA ASP A 51 20.12 7.76 4.26
C ASP A 51 21.52 7.22 4.57
N SER A 52 21.63 6.36 5.60
CA SER A 52 22.93 5.83 6.03
C SER A 52 23.61 4.93 4.99
N ASN A 53 22.82 4.24 4.14
CA ASN A 53 23.35 3.32 3.13
C ASN A 53 23.83 4.04 1.86
N LYS A 54 23.34 5.24 1.61
CA LYS A 54 23.66 6.04 0.42
C LYS A 54 24.38 7.34 0.73
N ALA A 55 24.82 7.53 1.97
CA ALA A 55 25.53 8.74 2.40
C ALA A 55 26.77 9.00 1.54
N GLY A 56 27.03 10.27 1.22
CA GLY A 56 28.09 10.72 0.34
C GLY A 56 27.76 10.66 -1.15
N GLN A 57 26.64 10.03 -1.54
CA GLN A 57 26.14 10.06 -2.92
C GLN A 57 25.40 11.36 -3.20
N LYS A 58 25.26 11.69 -4.47
CA LYS A 58 24.37 12.75 -4.96
C LYS A 58 23.30 12.15 -5.84
N THR A 59 22.10 12.68 -5.74
CA THR A 59 21.01 12.37 -6.66
C THR A 59 20.61 13.65 -7.39
N GLU A 60 20.33 13.54 -8.68
CA GLU A 60 19.94 14.66 -9.52
C GLU A 60 18.42 14.67 -9.73
N PHE A 61 17.79 15.81 -9.54
CA PHE A 61 16.37 16.01 -9.83
C PHE A 61 16.09 17.47 -10.21
N LEU A 62 15.39 17.71 -11.30
CA LEU A 62 15.07 19.05 -11.85
C LEU A 62 16.31 19.97 -11.88
N SER A 63 17.42 19.46 -12.39
CA SER A 63 18.71 20.18 -12.48
C SER A 63 19.37 20.54 -11.13
N LYS A 64 18.82 20.07 -10.01
CA LYS A 64 19.41 20.23 -8.68
C LYS A 64 20.15 18.97 -8.26
N SER A 65 21.36 19.16 -7.76
CA SER A 65 22.16 18.10 -7.14
C SER A 65 21.83 18.04 -5.65
N ILE A 66 21.23 16.94 -5.22
CA ILE A 66 20.77 16.72 -3.85
C ILE A 66 21.79 15.85 -3.11
N LEU A 67 22.32 16.34 -2.00
CA LEU A 67 23.27 15.59 -1.18
C LEU A 67 22.51 14.55 -0.33
N VAL A 68 23.04 13.34 -0.29
CA VAL A 68 22.63 12.29 0.66
C VAL A 68 23.63 12.26 1.80
N CYS A 69 23.17 12.42 3.04
CA CYS A 69 24.02 12.46 4.25
C CYS A 69 23.56 11.43 5.29
N THR A 70 24.40 11.17 6.28
CA THR A 70 23.98 10.42 7.49
C THR A 70 23.14 11.32 8.41
N LEU A 71 22.40 10.70 9.35
CA LEU A 71 21.67 11.46 10.36
C LEU A 71 22.61 12.32 11.22
N ASP A 72 23.77 11.77 11.62
CA ASP A 72 24.73 12.48 12.46
C ASP A 72 25.35 13.70 11.74
N GLN A 73 25.67 13.56 10.46
CA GLN A 73 26.11 14.69 9.62
C GLN A 73 25.01 15.76 9.53
N PHE A 74 23.78 15.35 9.27
CA PHE A 74 22.66 16.29 9.21
C PHE A 74 22.48 17.06 10.52
N ILE A 75 22.52 16.38 11.66
CA ILE A 75 22.38 16.99 13.00
C ILE A 75 23.50 18.01 13.23
N SER A 76 24.74 17.65 12.92
CA SER A 76 25.89 18.53 13.07
C SER A 76 25.76 19.85 12.28
N ASP A 77 25.24 19.76 11.05
CA ASP A 77 25.24 20.86 10.10
C ASP A 77 23.99 21.75 10.19
N ASN A 78 22.91 21.31 10.88
CA ASN A 78 21.59 21.94 10.81
C ASN A 78 20.96 22.26 12.17
N GLN A 79 21.70 22.40 13.23
CA GLN A 79 21.21 22.57 14.62
C GLN A 79 20.20 23.72 14.80
N CYS A 80 20.28 24.79 14.00
CA CYS A 80 19.46 25.99 14.15
C CYS A 80 18.41 26.19 13.05
N LYS A 81 18.28 25.28 12.08
CA LYS A 81 17.36 25.46 10.96
C LYS A 81 15.92 25.05 11.29
N ASP A 82 14.96 25.79 10.78
CA ASP A 82 13.56 25.38 10.77
C ASP A 82 13.26 24.62 9.47
N PHE A 83 12.72 23.41 9.58
CA PHE A 83 12.42 22.54 8.46
C PHE A 83 11.30 21.55 8.79
N ASN A 84 10.67 21.04 7.76
CA ASN A 84 9.76 19.90 7.85
C ASN A 84 10.52 18.59 7.59
N MET A 85 10.22 17.53 8.32
CA MET A 85 10.75 16.18 8.07
C MET A 85 9.75 15.37 7.27
N ILE A 86 10.19 14.74 6.18
CA ILE A 86 9.37 13.84 5.36
C ILE A 86 10.02 12.47 5.35
N ILE A 87 9.38 11.49 5.96
CA ILE A 87 9.86 10.11 5.99
C ILE A 87 9.30 9.39 4.78
N THR A 88 10.18 9.06 3.84
CA THR A 88 9.87 8.34 2.60
C THR A 88 10.15 6.83 2.69
N ASN A 89 10.68 6.35 3.82
CA ASN A 89 10.84 4.92 4.08
C ASN A 89 9.52 4.32 4.53
N LEU A 90 9.04 3.29 3.82
CA LEU A 90 7.75 2.66 4.09
C LEU A 90 7.81 1.67 5.27
N TYR A 91 8.87 0.84 5.32
CA TYR A 91 8.91 -0.30 6.23
C TYR A 91 9.42 0.03 7.63
N SER A 92 10.34 0.99 7.74
CA SER A 92 10.95 1.40 9.02
C SER A 92 10.56 2.80 9.45
N CYS A 93 9.41 3.30 9.00
CA CYS A 93 9.01 4.69 9.28
C CYS A 93 8.86 4.98 10.77
N MET A 94 8.28 4.07 11.55
CA MET A 94 8.10 4.26 12.99
C MET A 94 9.43 4.12 13.76
N GLU A 95 10.31 3.19 13.37
CA GLU A 95 11.66 3.09 13.94
C GLU A 95 12.48 4.36 13.68
N ILE A 96 12.27 4.99 12.51
CA ILE A 96 12.89 6.28 12.19
C ILE A 96 12.33 7.38 13.11
N VAL A 97 11.01 7.42 13.33
CA VAL A 97 10.38 8.38 14.26
C VAL A 97 10.93 8.20 15.66
N ASP A 98 10.99 6.98 16.19
CA ASP A 98 11.53 6.67 17.51
C ASP A 98 13.01 7.08 17.64
N LYS A 99 13.79 6.93 16.56
CA LYS A 99 15.15 7.39 16.50
C LYS A 99 15.26 8.91 16.50
N LEU A 100 14.41 9.61 15.75
CA LEU A 100 14.40 11.07 15.70
C LEU A 100 13.97 11.70 17.04
N ASP A 101 13.08 11.05 17.78
CA ASP A 101 12.64 11.50 19.12
C ASP A 101 13.76 11.57 20.16
N GLN A 102 14.87 10.89 19.93
CA GLN A 102 16.04 10.92 20.81
C GLN A 102 16.86 12.21 20.68
N TYR A 103 16.60 13.03 19.66
CA TYR A 103 17.35 14.25 19.39
C TYR A 103 16.47 15.50 19.56
N GLU A 104 16.92 16.45 20.39
CA GLU A 104 16.19 17.70 20.63
C GLU A 104 15.96 18.52 19.36
N LEU A 105 16.83 18.39 18.35
CA LEU A 105 16.70 19.07 17.05
C LEU A 105 15.34 18.82 16.39
N PHE A 106 14.78 17.62 16.56
CA PHE A 106 13.51 17.22 15.95
C PHE A 106 12.31 17.47 16.86
N ASN A 107 12.53 17.89 18.12
CA ASN A 107 11.44 18.24 19.02
C ASN A 107 10.64 19.41 18.42
N ALA A 108 9.32 19.23 18.40
CA ALA A 108 8.37 20.18 17.82
C ALA A 108 8.53 20.42 16.29
N LYS A 109 9.38 19.69 15.57
CA LYS A 109 9.38 19.72 14.11
C LYS A 109 8.19 18.97 13.55
N SER A 110 7.60 19.51 12.48
CA SER A 110 6.54 18.80 11.75
C SER A 110 7.16 17.63 10.98
N CYS A 111 6.65 16.43 11.24
CA CYS A 111 7.07 15.21 10.58
C CYS A 111 5.90 14.59 9.83
N PHE A 112 6.13 14.26 8.56
CA PHE A 112 5.16 13.66 7.66
C PHE A 112 5.61 12.27 7.24
N LEU A 113 4.75 11.29 7.43
CA LEU A 113 4.93 9.96 6.85
C LEU A 113 4.36 9.97 5.44
N TYR A 114 5.21 9.98 4.42
CA TYR A 114 4.80 10.13 3.01
C TYR A 114 3.68 9.17 2.59
N HIS A 115 3.76 7.93 3.01
CA HIS A 115 2.78 6.88 2.66
C HIS A 115 1.45 6.98 3.41
N MET A 116 1.36 7.82 4.45
CA MET A 116 0.14 8.08 5.23
C MET A 116 -0.52 9.43 4.89
N ILE A 117 -0.03 10.12 3.87
CA ILE A 117 -0.63 11.38 3.44
C ILE A 117 -1.81 11.06 2.55
N ASP A 118 -2.98 11.53 2.95
CA ASP A 118 -4.19 11.35 2.18
C ASP A 118 -4.08 12.06 0.84
N GLY A 119 -4.25 11.31 -0.24
CA GLY A 119 -4.52 11.91 -1.55
C GLY A 119 -5.74 12.82 -1.45
N GLU A 120 -5.84 13.79 -2.36
CA GLU A 120 -7.10 14.48 -2.57
C GLU A 120 -8.10 13.49 -3.18
N TYR A 121 -8.76 12.73 -2.33
CA TYR A 121 -10.07 12.26 -2.71
C TYR A 121 -10.97 13.49 -2.67
N GLN A 122 -11.26 14.09 -3.83
CA GLN A 122 -12.54 14.76 -3.92
C GLN A 122 -13.53 13.73 -3.41
N GLU A 123 -14.29 14.11 -2.38
CA GLU A 123 -15.52 13.40 -2.04
C GLU A 123 -16.43 13.55 -3.26
N GLN A 124 -16.13 12.80 -4.30
CA GLN A 124 -17.12 12.52 -5.31
C GLN A 124 -18.14 11.70 -4.54
N SER A 125 -19.28 12.32 -4.29
CA SER A 125 -20.47 11.57 -3.97
C SER A 125 -20.71 10.66 -5.17
N PHE A 126 -20.14 9.46 -5.10
CA PHE A 126 -20.53 8.41 -6.02
C PHE A 126 -21.97 8.09 -5.63
N ASP A 127 -22.90 8.57 -6.40
CA ASP A 127 -24.21 7.95 -6.47
C ASP A 127 -23.93 6.53 -6.97
N PHE A 128 -23.67 5.64 -6.01
CA PHE A 128 -23.67 4.21 -6.30
C PHE A 128 -25.07 3.88 -6.79
N MET A 129 -25.25 3.86 -8.10
CA MET A 129 -26.45 3.25 -8.70
C MET A 129 -26.37 1.75 -8.41
N THR A 130 -26.61 1.41 -7.15
CA THR A 130 -26.70 0.03 -6.74
C THR A 130 -28.01 -0.52 -7.30
N ASN A 131 -27.91 -1.56 -8.10
CA ASN A 131 -29.10 -2.34 -8.43
C ASN A 131 -29.73 -2.77 -7.09
N PRO A 132 -31.03 -2.52 -6.85
CA PRO A 132 -31.70 -2.96 -5.64
C PRO A 132 -31.70 -4.48 -5.48
N ILE A 133 -31.47 -5.23 -6.57
CA ILE A 133 -31.33 -6.68 -6.54
C ILE A 133 -29.86 -7.03 -6.28
N PRO A 134 -29.55 -7.73 -5.17
CA PRO A 134 -28.20 -8.18 -4.87
C PRO A 134 -27.67 -9.08 -5.98
N GLN A 135 -26.45 -8.80 -6.46
CA GLN A 135 -25.77 -9.55 -7.51
C GLN A 135 -24.58 -10.35 -6.96
N ILE A 136 -23.86 -9.78 -5.98
CA ILE A 136 -22.71 -10.45 -5.36
C ILE A 136 -23.23 -11.35 -4.24
N ASP A 137 -22.80 -12.61 -4.24
CA ASP A 137 -23.20 -13.61 -3.25
C ASP A 137 -22.61 -13.31 -1.85
N LYS A 138 -23.27 -13.84 -0.80
CA LYS A 138 -22.82 -13.73 0.60
C LYS A 138 -21.69 -14.72 0.91
N LEU A 139 -20.56 -14.57 0.21
CA LEU A 139 -19.35 -15.34 0.39
C LEU A 139 -18.21 -14.36 0.71
N ILE A 140 -17.40 -14.68 1.71
CA ILE A 140 -16.14 -13.99 1.98
C ILE A 140 -15.04 -15.01 1.83
N HIS A 141 -14.17 -14.80 0.86
CA HIS A 141 -12.98 -15.62 0.60
C HIS A 141 -11.75 -14.95 1.19
N TYR A 142 -10.84 -15.76 1.72
CA TYR A 142 -9.51 -15.32 2.14
C TYR A 142 -8.50 -16.43 1.93
N CYS A 143 -7.23 -16.07 1.72
CA CYS A 143 -6.14 -17.00 1.53
C CYS A 143 -5.24 -17.04 2.77
N TRP A 144 -4.77 -18.23 3.13
CA TRP A 144 -3.76 -18.40 4.17
C TRP A 144 -2.87 -19.61 3.83
N PHE A 145 -1.77 -19.34 3.12
CA PHE A 145 -0.81 -20.35 2.68
C PHE A 145 0.39 -20.42 3.63
N GLY A 146 1.16 -21.52 3.57
CA GLY A 146 2.39 -21.74 4.34
C GLY A 146 2.20 -22.53 5.63
N ASN A 147 1.01 -23.11 5.86
CA ASN A 147 0.71 -24.02 6.99
C ASN A 147 0.98 -23.46 8.40
N SER A 148 1.11 -22.15 8.56
CA SER A 148 1.25 -21.51 9.87
C SER A 148 -0.11 -21.24 10.52
N GLU A 149 -0.12 -21.08 11.84
CA GLU A 149 -1.29 -20.56 12.53
C GLU A 149 -1.50 -19.08 12.20
N ILE A 150 -2.77 -18.65 12.15
CA ILE A 150 -3.12 -17.25 11.96
C ILE A 150 -2.80 -16.49 13.25
N PRO A 151 -1.94 -15.46 13.23
CA PRO A 151 -1.64 -14.64 14.40
C PRO A 151 -2.88 -13.98 15.00
N GLU A 152 -2.90 -13.77 16.31
CA GLU A 152 -4.04 -13.23 17.04
C GLU A 152 -4.56 -11.89 16.49
N HIS A 153 -3.67 -10.99 16.08
CA HIS A 153 -4.06 -9.69 15.52
C HIS A 153 -4.78 -9.82 14.17
N LEU A 154 -4.43 -10.80 13.34
CA LEU A 154 -5.12 -11.11 12.10
C LEU A 154 -6.44 -11.86 12.36
N GLN A 155 -6.46 -12.73 13.38
CA GLN A 155 -7.69 -13.38 13.80
C GLN A 155 -8.76 -12.38 14.23
N LYS A 156 -8.39 -11.27 14.87
CA LYS A 156 -9.31 -10.17 15.22
C LYS A 156 -9.94 -9.55 13.97
N CYS A 157 -9.20 -9.40 12.86
CA CYS A 157 -9.77 -8.95 11.59
C CYS A 157 -10.82 -9.93 11.07
N ILE A 158 -10.50 -11.23 11.04
CA ILE A 158 -11.44 -12.28 10.61
C ILE A 158 -12.69 -12.34 11.51
N ASP A 159 -12.54 -12.13 12.81
CA ASP A 159 -13.67 -12.10 13.74
C ASP A 159 -14.57 -10.87 13.52
N SER A 160 -14.03 -9.74 13.04
CA SER A 160 -14.83 -8.60 12.61
C SER A 160 -15.74 -8.96 11.43
N TRP A 161 -15.31 -9.83 10.51
CA TRP A 161 -16.13 -10.26 9.38
C TRP A 161 -17.35 -11.07 9.84
N LYS A 162 -17.15 -11.97 10.81
CA LYS A 162 -18.24 -12.72 11.42
C LYS A 162 -19.22 -11.81 12.18
N HIS A 163 -18.67 -10.75 12.80
CA HIS A 163 -19.50 -9.78 13.54
C HIS A 163 -20.37 -8.94 12.63
N TYR A 164 -19.80 -8.35 11.56
CA TYR A 164 -20.52 -7.44 10.67
C TYR A 164 -21.25 -8.15 9.52
N CYS A 165 -20.91 -9.39 9.21
CA CYS A 165 -21.48 -10.22 8.15
C CYS A 165 -21.84 -11.62 8.67
N PRO A 166 -22.71 -11.75 9.71
CA PRO A 166 -22.94 -13.03 10.40
C PRO A 166 -23.65 -14.09 9.51
N ASP A 167 -24.29 -13.67 8.44
CA ASP A 167 -24.99 -14.52 7.48
C ASP A 167 -24.19 -14.78 6.18
N TYR A 168 -22.90 -14.40 6.17
CA TYR A 168 -21.98 -14.72 5.09
C TYR A 168 -21.21 -16.01 5.37
N ASN A 169 -20.99 -16.80 4.33
CA ASN A 169 -20.12 -17.96 4.40
C ASN A 169 -18.64 -17.54 4.22
N LEU A 170 -17.83 -17.79 5.23
CA LEU A 170 -16.39 -17.56 5.17
C LEU A 170 -15.68 -18.78 4.59
N VAL A 171 -14.89 -18.60 3.55
CA VAL A 171 -14.17 -19.67 2.86
C VAL A 171 -12.68 -19.39 2.93
N ARG A 172 -11.96 -20.19 3.71
CA ARG A 172 -10.49 -20.19 3.76
C ARG A 172 -9.95 -21.01 2.59
N TRP A 173 -8.96 -20.47 1.92
CA TRP A 173 -8.19 -21.15 0.88
C TRP A 173 -6.76 -21.36 1.35
N ASP A 174 -6.31 -22.59 1.29
CA ASP A 174 -4.97 -23.03 1.65
C ASP A 174 -4.58 -24.29 0.85
N GLU A 175 -3.45 -24.90 1.17
CA GLU A 175 -2.90 -26.08 0.48
C GLU A 175 -3.82 -27.30 0.52
N SER A 176 -4.77 -27.36 1.45
CA SER A 176 -5.69 -28.50 1.58
C SER A 176 -6.83 -28.48 0.57
N ASN A 177 -7.17 -27.31 0.03
CA ASN A 177 -8.35 -27.14 -0.81
C ASN A 177 -8.11 -26.30 -2.09
N TYR A 178 -6.88 -25.81 -2.30
CA TYR A 178 -6.50 -25.02 -3.46
C TYR A 178 -5.29 -25.61 -4.20
N ASP A 179 -5.42 -25.78 -5.51
CA ASP A 179 -4.34 -26.29 -6.37
C ASP A 179 -3.34 -25.18 -6.72
N ILE A 180 -2.20 -25.17 -6.04
CA ILE A 180 -1.09 -24.23 -6.23
C ILE A 180 -0.47 -24.33 -7.65
N SER A 181 -0.60 -25.47 -8.31
CA SER A 181 0.00 -25.71 -9.63
C SER A 181 -0.78 -25.09 -10.80
N LYS A 182 -1.97 -24.53 -10.56
CA LYS A 182 -2.82 -23.93 -11.60
C LYS A 182 -2.14 -22.82 -12.40
N ASN A 183 -1.25 -22.07 -11.77
CA ASN A 183 -0.57 -20.96 -12.41
C ASN A 183 0.92 -20.97 -12.06
N LYS A 184 1.77 -20.76 -13.07
CA LYS A 184 3.23 -20.81 -12.89
C LYS A 184 3.76 -19.71 -11.97
N TYR A 185 3.27 -18.47 -12.11
CA TYR A 185 3.66 -17.37 -11.24
C TYR A 185 3.38 -17.70 -9.76
N MET A 186 2.17 -18.17 -9.48
CA MET A 186 1.77 -18.56 -8.13
C MET A 186 2.61 -19.74 -7.60
N LYS A 187 2.90 -20.76 -8.44
CA LYS A 187 3.72 -21.89 -8.04
C LYS A 187 5.15 -21.50 -7.70
N ASP A 188 5.76 -20.64 -8.54
CA ASP A 188 7.12 -20.15 -8.30
C ASP A 188 7.17 -19.27 -7.02
N ALA A 189 6.15 -18.44 -6.77
CA ALA A 189 6.01 -17.67 -5.54
C ALA A 189 5.88 -18.57 -4.29
N TYR A 190 5.12 -19.66 -4.42
CA TYR A 190 4.96 -20.64 -3.36
C TYR A 190 6.29 -21.35 -3.02
N ASP A 191 7.03 -21.78 -4.04
CA ASP A 191 8.33 -22.42 -3.87
C ASP A 191 9.36 -21.48 -3.22
N ALA A 192 9.23 -20.16 -3.49
CA ALA A 192 10.02 -19.11 -2.86
C ALA A 192 9.49 -18.72 -1.46
N LYS A 193 8.41 -19.32 -0.96
CA LYS A 193 7.73 -19.01 0.33
C LYS A 193 7.28 -17.54 0.43
N MET A 194 6.90 -16.95 -0.67
CA MET A 194 6.42 -15.58 -0.75
C MET A 194 4.89 -15.55 -0.78
N TRP A 195 4.27 -15.83 0.36
CA TRP A 195 2.83 -16.13 0.51
C TRP A 195 1.91 -15.02 0.01
N GLY A 196 2.29 -13.76 0.15
CA GLY A 196 1.52 -12.63 -0.39
C GLY A 196 1.34 -12.70 -1.91
N PHE A 197 2.41 -13.06 -2.64
CA PHE A 197 2.36 -13.23 -4.11
C PHE A 197 1.59 -14.48 -4.54
N VAL A 198 1.57 -15.52 -3.70
CA VAL A 198 0.68 -16.69 -3.92
C VAL A 198 -0.78 -16.25 -3.87
N SER A 199 -1.14 -15.46 -2.88
CA SER A 199 -2.50 -14.93 -2.70
C SER A 199 -2.91 -13.99 -3.84
N ASP A 200 -1.97 -13.30 -4.49
CA ASP A 200 -2.26 -12.36 -5.57
C ASP A 200 -2.97 -13.00 -6.77
N TYR A 201 -2.60 -14.23 -7.12
CA TYR A 201 -3.31 -15.01 -8.14
C TYR A 201 -4.55 -15.70 -7.56
N ALA A 202 -4.40 -16.37 -6.42
CA ALA A 202 -5.49 -17.17 -5.85
C ALA A 202 -6.74 -16.34 -5.57
N ARG A 203 -6.60 -15.10 -5.05
CA ARG A 203 -7.73 -14.19 -4.78
C ARG A 203 -8.57 -13.91 -6.03
N LEU A 204 -7.91 -13.76 -7.18
CA LEU A 204 -8.58 -13.51 -8.46
C LEU A 204 -9.29 -14.76 -8.98
N ASP A 205 -8.60 -15.92 -8.92
CA ASP A 205 -9.15 -17.20 -9.39
C ASP A 205 -10.39 -17.62 -8.58
N VAL A 206 -10.36 -17.47 -7.24
CA VAL A 206 -11.52 -17.84 -6.42
C VAL A 206 -12.72 -16.92 -6.69
N ILE A 207 -12.54 -15.61 -6.80
CA ILE A 207 -13.65 -14.71 -7.12
C ILE A 207 -14.16 -14.94 -8.54
N TYR A 208 -13.28 -15.21 -9.50
CA TYR A 208 -13.72 -15.55 -10.86
C TYR A 208 -14.59 -16.80 -10.89
N ASN A 209 -14.23 -17.83 -10.13
CA ASN A 209 -14.91 -19.12 -10.15
C ASN A 209 -16.17 -19.17 -9.27
N TYR A 210 -16.21 -18.42 -8.16
CA TYR A 210 -17.26 -18.52 -7.15
C TYR A 210 -18.05 -17.24 -6.95
N GLY A 211 -17.54 -16.06 -7.37
CA GLY A 211 -18.10 -14.77 -6.98
C GLY A 211 -17.89 -14.47 -5.50
N GLY A 212 -18.56 -13.44 -4.99
CA GLY A 212 -18.47 -13.05 -3.58
C GLY A 212 -17.45 -11.93 -3.33
N PHE A 213 -16.95 -11.86 -2.12
CA PHE A 213 -15.99 -10.87 -1.63
C PHE A 213 -14.67 -11.55 -1.29
N TYR A 214 -13.57 -10.85 -1.51
CA TYR A 214 -12.25 -11.26 -1.05
C TYR A 214 -11.71 -10.21 -0.08
N LEU A 215 -11.16 -10.65 1.04
CA LEU A 215 -10.49 -9.82 2.03
C LEU A 215 -9.13 -10.45 2.36
N ASP A 216 -8.05 -9.65 2.38
CA ASP A 216 -6.80 -10.07 3.01
C ASP A 216 -7.00 -10.20 4.53
N THR A 217 -6.23 -11.05 5.18
CA THR A 217 -6.43 -11.39 6.60
C THR A 217 -6.14 -10.23 7.56
N ASP A 218 -5.51 -9.17 7.10
CA ASP A 218 -5.24 -7.93 7.84
C ASP A 218 -6.30 -6.84 7.63
N VAL A 219 -7.38 -7.14 6.92
CA VAL A 219 -8.51 -6.21 6.68
C VAL A 219 -9.55 -6.36 7.78
N GLU A 220 -9.79 -5.32 8.55
CA GLU A 220 -10.87 -5.25 9.52
C GLU A 220 -12.14 -4.66 8.88
N LEU A 221 -13.29 -5.31 9.04
CA LEU A 221 -14.58 -4.72 8.70
C LEU A 221 -15.10 -3.88 9.88
N ILE A 222 -15.64 -2.70 9.55
CA ILE A 222 -16.28 -1.78 10.49
C ILE A 222 -17.78 -1.62 10.22
N LYS A 223 -18.30 -2.29 9.16
CA LYS A 223 -19.72 -2.35 8.77
C LYS A 223 -19.96 -3.52 7.82
N THR A 224 -21.24 -3.86 7.62
CA THR A 224 -21.64 -4.93 6.69
C THR A 224 -21.27 -4.61 5.23
N LEU A 225 -21.04 -5.67 4.45
CA LEU A 225 -20.80 -5.61 3.00
C LEU A 225 -22.11 -5.56 2.18
N ASP A 226 -23.28 -5.64 2.82
CA ASP A 226 -24.58 -5.72 2.13
C ASP A 226 -24.83 -4.57 1.16
N GLY A 227 -24.40 -3.36 1.51
CA GLY A 227 -24.53 -2.17 0.65
C GLY A 227 -23.73 -2.25 -0.66
N LEU A 228 -22.76 -3.15 -0.76
CA LEU A 228 -21.91 -3.33 -1.95
C LEU A 228 -22.44 -4.43 -2.90
N ARG A 229 -23.39 -5.26 -2.44
CA ARG A 229 -23.87 -6.42 -3.20
C ARG A 229 -24.66 -6.09 -4.45
N GLY A 230 -25.21 -4.89 -4.55
CA GLY A 230 -25.95 -4.44 -5.74
C GLY A 230 -25.06 -4.18 -6.97
N ASN A 231 -23.75 -4.22 -6.83
CA ASN A 231 -22.80 -4.03 -7.92
C ASN A 231 -22.45 -5.37 -8.60
N SER A 232 -22.07 -5.32 -9.89
CA SER A 232 -21.46 -6.49 -10.54
C SER A 232 -20.01 -6.70 -10.12
N MET A 233 -19.34 -5.60 -9.71
CA MET A 233 -18.01 -5.59 -9.14
C MET A 233 -17.78 -4.27 -8.40
N TYR A 234 -17.02 -4.31 -7.32
CA TYR A 234 -16.39 -3.12 -6.72
C TYR A 234 -14.95 -3.43 -6.32
N CYS A 235 -14.12 -2.41 -6.25
CA CYS A 235 -12.77 -2.47 -5.70
C CYS A 235 -12.40 -1.10 -5.15
N GLY A 236 -11.37 -1.06 -4.30
CA GLY A 236 -10.82 0.17 -3.74
C GLY A 236 -9.55 0.62 -4.45
N PHE A 237 -9.12 1.83 -4.15
CA PHE A 237 -7.82 2.36 -4.56
C PHE A 237 -6.90 2.43 -3.35
N GLU A 238 -5.62 2.16 -3.56
CA GLU A 238 -4.59 2.50 -2.59
C GLU A 238 -4.06 3.93 -2.82
N ASN A 239 -3.22 4.43 -1.90
CA ASN A 239 -2.76 5.82 -1.86
C ASN A 239 -2.13 6.36 -3.17
N ASN A 240 -1.68 5.50 -4.07
CA ASN A 240 -1.05 5.88 -5.34
C ASN A 240 -2.02 5.81 -6.54
N HIS A 241 -3.33 5.83 -6.32
CA HIS A 241 -4.38 5.68 -7.33
C HIS A 241 -4.34 4.33 -8.08
N PHE A 242 -3.59 3.35 -7.58
CA PHE A 242 -3.66 1.99 -8.08
C PHE A 242 -4.86 1.27 -7.50
N VAL A 243 -5.51 0.46 -8.33
CA VAL A 243 -6.56 -0.45 -7.86
C VAL A 243 -5.91 -1.50 -6.96
N SER A 244 -6.47 -1.71 -5.78
CA SER A 244 -5.97 -2.71 -4.84
C SER A 244 -7.04 -3.76 -4.53
N PHE A 245 -6.77 -5.00 -4.95
CA PHE A 245 -7.64 -6.13 -4.65
C PHE A 245 -7.32 -6.78 -3.28
N GLY A 246 -6.20 -6.40 -2.64
CA GLY A 246 -5.82 -6.88 -1.31
C GLY A 246 -6.67 -6.29 -0.19
N ILE A 247 -6.95 -4.98 -0.25
CA ILE A 247 -7.72 -4.26 0.78
C ILE A 247 -9.22 -4.60 0.79
N GLY A 248 -9.67 -5.45 -0.10
CA GLY A 248 -11.06 -5.89 -0.22
C GLY A 248 -11.71 -5.49 -1.53
N TYR A 249 -12.29 -6.47 -2.19
CA TYR A 249 -13.09 -6.28 -3.39
C TYR A 249 -14.17 -7.36 -3.48
N GLY A 250 -15.12 -7.17 -4.38
CA GLY A 250 -16.13 -8.17 -4.64
C GLY A 250 -16.58 -8.15 -6.09
N ALA A 251 -16.97 -9.31 -6.62
CA ALA A 251 -17.51 -9.41 -7.95
C ALA A 251 -18.48 -10.59 -8.07
N ILE A 252 -19.33 -10.51 -9.10
CA ILE A 252 -20.11 -11.66 -9.55
C ILE A 252 -19.18 -12.72 -10.14
N ARG A 253 -19.60 -13.98 -10.09
CA ARG A 253 -18.90 -15.08 -10.74
C ARG A 253 -18.70 -14.79 -12.23
N GLY A 254 -17.49 -15.08 -12.75
CA GLY A 254 -17.16 -14.94 -14.17
C GLY A 254 -16.98 -13.48 -14.64
N HIS A 255 -16.76 -12.53 -13.72
CA HIS A 255 -16.65 -11.12 -14.09
C HIS A 255 -15.49 -10.86 -15.07
N ARG A 256 -15.79 -10.14 -16.18
CA ARG A 256 -14.86 -9.95 -17.30
C ARG A 256 -13.53 -9.28 -16.95
N ILE A 257 -13.55 -8.32 -16.00
CA ILE A 257 -12.33 -7.64 -15.58
C ILE A 257 -11.40 -8.61 -14.83
N ILE A 258 -11.96 -9.43 -13.94
CA ILE A 258 -11.19 -10.46 -13.22
C ILE A 258 -10.53 -11.42 -14.22
N LYS A 259 -11.27 -11.86 -15.26
CA LYS A 259 -10.70 -12.72 -16.31
C LYS A 259 -9.51 -12.07 -17.02
N LYS A 260 -9.63 -10.79 -17.37
CA LYS A 260 -8.53 -10.08 -18.03
C LYS A 260 -7.28 -10.00 -17.14
N ILE A 261 -7.46 -9.78 -15.84
CA ILE A 261 -6.32 -9.75 -14.90
C ILE A 261 -5.69 -11.14 -14.78
N LEU A 262 -6.50 -12.21 -14.69
CA LEU A 262 -5.99 -13.59 -14.71
C LEU A 262 -5.19 -13.88 -15.98
N ASP A 263 -5.65 -13.42 -17.17
CA ASP A 263 -4.93 -13.57 -18.44
C ASP A 263 -3.57 -12.86 -18.45
N VAL A 264 -3.41 -11.80 -17.65
CA VAL A 264 -2.10 -11.17 -17.41
C VAL A 264 -1.22 -12.09 -16.56
N TYR A 265 -1.74 -12.63 -15.45
CA TYR A 265 -0.98 -13.54 -14.59
C TYR A 265 -0.55 -14.84 -15.29
N ASP A 266 -1.30 -15.31 -16.27
CA ASP A 266 -0.93 -16.48 -17.08
C ASP A 266 0.35 -16.26 -17.93
N LYS A 267 0.74 -14.99 -18.12
CA LYS A 267 1.93 -14.59 -18.88
C LYS A 267 3.06 -14.06 -18.00
N LEU A 268 2.78 -13.79 -16.71
CA LEU A 268 3.78 -13.27 -15.80
C LEU A 268 4.76 -14.36 -15.37
N LEU A 269 6.02 -13.94 -15.22
CA LEU A 269 7.04 -14.73 -14.57
C LEU A 269 7.28 -14.18 -13.17
N PHE A 270 7.33 -15.06 -12.18
CA PHE A 270 7.75 -14.69 -10.84
C PHE A 270 9.29 -14.70 -10.81
N ASP A 271 9.88 -13.51 -10.70
CA ASP A 271 11.33 -13.33 -10.69
C ASP A 271 11.75 -12.46 -9.51
N ILE A 272 12.63 -12.99 -8.67
CA ILE A 272 13.24 -12.34 -7.51
C ILE A 272 14.73 -12.05 -7.69
N SER A 273 15.30 -12.31 -8.86
CA SER A 273 16.74 -12.16 -9.12
C SER A 273 17.21 -10.69 -9.02
N HIS A 274 16.31 -9.75 -9.22
CA HIS A 274 16.57 -8.31 -9.18
C HIS A 274 15.89 -7.57 -8.01
N GLY A 275 15.45 -8.29 -7.00
CA GLY A 275 14.75 -7.76 -5.82
C GLY A 275 13.32 -8.30 -5.71
N LEU A 276 12.46 -7.57 -4.98
CA LEU A 276 11.05 -7.96 -4.85
C LEU A 276 10.33 -7.82 -6.21
N PRO A 277 9.44 -8.77 -6.54
CA PRO A 277 8.59 -8.67 -7.73
C PRO A 277 7.77 -7.38 -7.74
N ILE A 278 7.29 -7.00 -8.91
CA ILE A 278 6.40 -5.85 -9.05
C ILE A 278 5.11 -6.13 -8.28
N PRO A 279 4.66 -5.23 -7.40
CA PRO A 279 3.44 -5.42 -6.61
C PRO A 279 2.19 -5.56 -7.49
N CYS A 280 1.25 -6.38 -7.05
CA CYS A 280 0.02 -6.70 -7.78
C CYS A 280 -0.82 -5.48 -8.21
N PRO A 281 -0.92 -4.35 -7.45
CA PRO A 281 -1.68 -3.19 -7.89
C PRO A 281 -1.21 -2.60 -9.22
N VAL A 282 0.08 -2.71 -9.55
CA VAL A 282 0.64 -2.22 -10.82
C VAL A 282 0.06 -3.01 -12.00
N TYR A 283 0.01 -4.34 -11.90
CA TYR A 283 -0.57 -5.18 -12.96
C TYR A 283 -2.09 -5.02 -13.04
N GLN A 284 -2.75 -4.91 -11.90
CA GLN A 284 -4.21 -4.84 -11.79
C GLN A 284 -4.76 -3.52 -12.33
N SER A 285 -4.02 -2.43 -12.17
CA SER A 285 -4.42 -1.10 -12.66
C SER A 285 -4.16 -0.88 -14.15
N GLY A 286 -3.38 -1.74 -14.78
CA GLY A 286 -3.08 -1.69 -16.22
C GLY A 286 -4.13 -2.37 -17.12
N VAL A 287 -5.18 -2.96 -16.56
CA VAL A 287 -6.24 -3.73 -17.24
C VAL A 287 -7.54 -2.93 -17.30
#